data_281f2c223185645907bfa1d70c940d83
#
_entry.id   281f2c223185645907bfa1d70c940d83
#
_cell.length_a   1.000
_cell.length_b   1.000
_cell.length_c   1.000
_cell.angle_alpha   90.00
_cell.angle_beta   90.00
_cell.angle_gamma   90.00
#
_symmetry.space_group_name_H-M   'P 1'
#
loop_
_entity.id
_entity.type
_entity.pdbx_description
1 polymer ?
#
loop_
_entity_poly.entity_id
_entity_poly.type
_entity_poly.pdbx_seq_one_letter_code
_entity_poly.pdbx_strand_id
1 'polypeptide(L)'
;LSTDTGGFRYSATTSRSFEIGADLIKLGADCGKLSSNMYERYSLKRIELLKELLGNLKISSCGRIASWILDMDTKLRLSLKPEDSENLTDLIRGINTVEVAVFFEELKYDYVRISMRSKNTNVADVSKICANFGGGGHPLASGAKTKGDVFKVADEVLSYIDRTIF
;
A
#
# COMPACT_ATOMS: atom_id res chain seq x y z
N LEU A 1 14.82 0.37 11.43
CA LEU A 1 15.77 0.08 10.35
C LEU A 1 15.10 -0.73 9.25
N SER A 2 14.64 -1.96 9.51
CA SER A 2 14.07 -2.87 8.49
C SER A 2 12.87 -2.26 7.74
N THR A 3 11.92 -1.64 8.43
CA THR A 3 10.72 -1.01 7.84
C THR A 3 11.07 0.14 6.90
N ASP A 4 11.91 1.09 7.36
CA ASP A 4 12.23 2.30 6.59
C ASP A 4 13.13 2.03 5.38
N THR A 5 13.94 0.97 5.46
CA THR A 5 14.76 0.50 4.35
C THR A 5 14.05 -0.52 3.44
N GLY A 6 12.82 -0.90 3.80
CA GLY A 6 12.08 -1.97 3.11
C GLY A 6 12.84 -3.31 3.09
N GLY A 7 13.49 -3.66 4.19
CA GLY A 7 14.40 -4.81 4.27
C GLY A 7 15.63 -4.61 3.38
N PHE A 8 16.22 -3.43 3.41
CA PHE A 8 17.40 -3.00 2.63
C PHE A 8 17.20 -2.91 1.10
N ARG A 9 15.94 -2.84 0.64
CA ARG A 9 15.60 -2.77 -0.80
C ARG A 9 15.33 -1.35 -1.31
N TYR A 10 15.11 -0.38 -0.42
CA TYR A 10 14.78 0.98 -0.82
C TYR A 10 16.02 1.85 -1.01
N SER A 11 15.90 2.88 -1.83
CA SER A 11 16.98 3.84 -2.11
C SER A 11 17.49 4.60 -0.88
N ALA A 12 16.74 4.64 0.21
CA ALA A 12 17.17 5.18 1.49
C ALA A 12 18.21 4.29 2.21
N THR A 13 18.48 3.09 1.71
CA THR A 13 19.49 2.18 2.25
C THR A 13 20.88 2.70 1.91
N THR A 14 21.73 2.88 2.92
CA THR A 14 23.11 3.33 2.78
C THR A 14 24.08 2.30 3.37
N SER A 15 25.38 2.48 3.17
CA SER A 15 26.41 1.66 3.86
C SER A 15 26.22 1.70 5.38
N ARG A 16 25.85 2.87 5.92
CA ARG A 16 25.59 3.05 7.33
C ARG A 16 24.41 2.19 7.83
N SER A 17 23.40 1.95 6.99
CA SER A 17 22.28 1.06 7.33
C SER A 17 22.75 -0.38 7.56
N PHE A 18 23.69 -0.87 6.74
CA PHE A 18 24.28 -2.19 6.89
C PHE A 18 25.22 -2.29 8.09
N GLU A 19 26.02 -1.26 8.37
CA GLU A 19 26.88 -1.19 9.55
C GLU A 19 26.04 -1.28 10.84
N ILE A 20 24.95 -0.49 10.93
CA ILE A 20 24.03 -0.54 12.05
C ILE A 20 23.39 -1.93 12.18
N GLY A 21 23.01 -2.54 11.06
CA GLY A 21 22.47 -3.90 11.04
C GLY A 21 23.49 -4.92 11.62
N ALA A 22 24.74 -4.83 11.19
CA ALA A 22 25.81 -5.68 11.69
C ALA A 22 26.05 -5.50 13.20
N ASP A 23 26.02 -4.26 13.69
CA ASP A 23 26.20 -3.98 15.12
C ASP A 23 25.03 -4.49 15.94
N LEU A 24 23.79 -4.38 15.45
CA LEU A 24 22.61 -4.95 16.10
C LEU A 24 22.73 -6.47 16.24
N ILE A 25 23.23 -7.18 15.23
CA ILE A 25 23.46 -8.63 15.28
C ILE A 25 24.54 -8.96 16.32
N LYS A 26 25.63 -8.23 16.35
CA LYS A 26 26.69 -8.41 17.39
C LYS A 26 26.15 -8.20 18.81
N LEU A 27 25.18 -7.31 18.97
CA LEU A 27 24.48 -7.06 20.24
C LEU A 27 23.40 -8.10 20.57
N GLY A 28 23.24 -9.14 19.75
CA GLY A 28 22.31 -10.23 19.98
C GLY A 28 20.92 -10.09 19.36
N ALA A 29 20.75 -9.18 18.40
CA ALA A 29 19.48 -9.11 17.66
C ALA A 29 19.27 -10.39 16.84
N ASP A 30 18.14 -11.06 17.06
CA ASP A 30 17.72 -12.24 16.32
C ASP A 30 16.98 -11.84 15.05
N CYS A 31 17.71 -11.75 13.94
CA CYS A 31 17.13 -11.40 12.63
C CYS A 31 16.12 -12.41 12.13
N GLY A 32 16.28 -13.70 12.42
CA GLY A 32 15.34 -14.74 12.03
C GLY A 32 13.99 -14.55 12.72
N LYS A 33 14.00 -14.34 14.03
CA LYS A 33 12.80 -14.09 14.82
C LYS A 33 12.10 -12.78 14.41
N LEU A 34 12.87 -11.72 14.14
CA LEU A 34 12.33 -10.45 13.64
C LEU A 34 11.66 -10.61 12.27
N SER A 35 12.34 -11.30 11.34
CA SER A 35 11.82 -11.56 9.99
C SER A 35 10.55 -12.41 10.03
N SER A 36 10.54 -13.49 10.79
CA SER A 36 9.36 -14.35 10.96
C SER A 36 8.18 -13.57 11.54
N ASN A 37 8.42 -12.71 12.55
CA ASN A 37 7.38 -11.85 13.11
C ASN A 37 6.81 -10.83 12.11
N MET A 38 7.62 -10.37 11.16
CA MET A 38 7.21 -9.36 10.17
C MET A 38 6.56 -9.96 8.92
N TYR A 39 7.00 -11.16 8.48
CA TYR A 39 6.68 -11.67 7.14
C TYR A 39 5.99 -13.03 7.13
N GLU A 40 5.99 -13.80 8.24
CA GLU A 40 5.49 -15.17 8.28
C GLU A 40 4.28 -15.35 9.21
N ARG A 41 3.54 -14.27 9.51
CA ARG A 41 2.38 -14.30 10.41
C ARG A 41 1.07 -13.90 9.72
N TYR A 42 0.92 -14.25 8.46
CA TYR A 42 -0.34 -14.01 7.78
C TYR A 42 -1.45 -14.91 8.32
N SER A 43 -2.58 -14.31 8.66
CA SER A 43 -3.79 -15.07 8.99
C SER A 43 -4.34 -15.75 7.73
N LEU A 44 -5.08 -16.85 7.90
CA LEU A 44 -5.81 -17.46 6.77
C LEU A 44 -6.79 -16.45 6.15
N LYS A 45 -7.39 -15.58 6.95
CA LYS A 45 -8.30 -14.53 6.48
C LYS A 45 -7.58 -13.53 5.56
N ARG A 46 -6.33 -13.19 5.85
CA ARG A 46 -5.51 -12.37 4.96
C ARG A 46 -5.27 -13.07 3.63
N ILE A 47 -5.06 -14.38 3.61
CA ILE A 47 -4.91 -15.15 2.37
C ILE A 47 -6.22 -15.18 1.58
N GLU A 48 -7.37 -15.36 2.23
CA GLU A 48 -8.69 -15.28 1.61
C GLU A 48 -8.95 -13.87 1.04
N LEU A 49 -8.60 -12.82 1.78
CA LEU A 49 -8.66 -11.43 1.30
C LEU A 49 -7.78 -11.23 0.06
N LEU A 50 -6.53 -11.70 0.06
CA LEU A 50 -5.64 -11.60 -1.09
C LEU A 50 -6.21 -12.30 -2.33
N LYS A 51 -6.80 -13.47 -2.18
CA LYS A 51 -7.50 -14.19 -3.27
C LYS A 51 -8.64 -13.34 -3.86
N GLU A 52 -9.45 -12.71 -3.02
CA GLU A 52 -10.54 -11.84 -3.42
C GLU A 52 -10.03 -10.60 -4.17
N LEU A 53 -9.04 -9.91 -3.58
CA LEU A 53 -8.48 -8.70 -4.15
C LEU A 53 -7.75 -8.95 -5.49
N LEU A 54 -7.03 -10.06 -5.61
CA LEU A 54 -6.38 -10.44 -6.87
C LEU A 54 -7.39 -10.74 -7.97
N GLY A 55 -8.54 -11.36 -7.64
CA GLY A 55 -9.63 -11.57 -8.57
C GLY A 55 -10.31 -10.28 -9.05
N ASN A 56 -10.25 -9.23 -8.24
CA ASN A 56 -10.84 -7.91 -8.50
C ASN A 56 -9.82 -6.81 -8.80
N LEU A 57 -8.56 -7.18 -9.11
CA LEU A 57 -7.51 -6.23 -9.46
C LEU A 57 -7.89 -5.45 -10.72
N LYS A 58 -7.89 -4.13 -10.61
CA LYS A 58 -8.09 -3.23 -11.75
C LYS A 58 -6.77 -2.64 -12.19
N ILE A 59 -6.50 -2.72 -13.48
CA ILE A 59 -5.37 -2.06 -14.14
C ILE A 59 -5.96 -1.02 -15.11
N SER A 60 -5.43 0.19 -15.10
CA SER A 60 -5.84 1.24 -16.04
C SER A 60 -5.56 0.87 -17.50
N SER A 61 -6.21 1.53 -18.44
CA SER A 61 -6.02 1.31 -19.88
C SER A 61 -4.57 1.55 -20.33
N CYS A 62 -3.86 2.48 -19.69
CA CYS A 62 -2.44 2.73 -19.94
C CYS A 62 -1.50 1.70 -19.28
N GLY A 63 -2.02 0.77 -18.45
CA GLY A 63 -1.26 -0.25 -17.75
C GLY A 63 -0.42 0.25 -16.57
N ARG A 64 -0.48 1.55 -16.23
CA ARG A 64 0.42 2.21 -15.28
C ARG A 64 -0.19 2.47 -13.90
N ILE A 65 -1.51 2.31 -13.76
CA ILE A 65 -2.21 2.43 -12.48
C ILE A 65 -2.81 1.07 -12.13
N ALA A 66 -2.51 0.57 -10.93
CA ALA A 66 -3.18 -0.60 -10.36
C ALA A 66 -4.00 -0.20 -9.14
N SER A 67 -5.19 -0.77 -9.01
CA SER A 67 -6.04 -0.47 -7.86
C SER A 67 -6.78 -1.67 -7.32
N TRP A 68 -7.04 -1.62 -6.01
CA TRP A 68 -7.87 -2.54 -5.26
C TRP A 68 -8.94 -1.77 -4.47
N ILE A 69 -10.10 -2.39 -4.34
CA ILE A 69 -11.19 -1.91 -3.50
C ILE A 69 -11.54 -2.98 -2.48
N LEU A 70 -11.61 -2.61 -1.22
CA LEU A 70 -12.09 -3.42 -0.12
C LEU A 70 -13.28 -2.72 0.51
N ASP A 71 -14.48 -3.17 0.18
CA ASP A 71 -15.74 -2.68 0.71
C ASP A 71 -16.10 -3.30 2.09
N MET A 72 -17.09 -2.72 2.76
CA MET A 72 -17.54 -3.21 4.06
C MET A 72 -18.17 -4.60 3.98
N ASP A 73 -18.87 -4.92 2.90
CA ASP A 73 -19.54 -6.21 2.75
C ASP A 73 -18.52 -7.35 2.66
N THR A 74 -17.43 -7.14 1.90
CA THR A 74 -16.29 -8.08 1.84
C THR A 74 -15.61 -8.21 3.21
N LYS A 75 -15.40 -7.10 3.93
CA LYS A 75 -14.82 -7.13 5.28
C LYS A 75 -15.66 -7.94 6.26
N LEU A 76 -16.96 -7.74 6.24
CA LEU A 76 -17.91 -8.48 7.10
C LEU A 76 -17.97 -9.95 6.71
N ARG A 77 -18.11 -10.26 5.41
CA ARG A 77 -18.18 -11.63 4.89
C ARG A 77 -16.96 -12.46 5.27
N LEU A 78 -15.77 -11.88 5.16
CA LEU A 78 -14.50 -12.54 5.53
C LEU A 78 -14.18 -12.39 7.03
N SER A 79 -14.97 -11.63 7.79
CA SER A 79 -14.73 -11.33 9.21
C SER A 79 -13.29 -10.82 9.45
N LEU A 80 -12.87 -9.84 8.64
CA LEU A 80 -11.51 -9.29 8.68
C LEU A 80 -11.28 -8.44 9.92
N LYS A 81 -10.04 -8.49 10.42
CA LYS A 81 -9.52 -7.56 11.39
C LYS A 81 -8.70 -6.46 10.70
N PRO A 82 -8.46 -5.30 11.34
CA PRO A 82 -7.69 -4.22 10.75
C PRO A 82 -6.31 -4.65 10.22
N GLU A 83 -5.62 -5.53 10.94
CA GLU A 83 -4.30 -6.04 10.57
C GLU A 83 -4.29 -6.91 9.30
N ASP A 84 -5.42 -7.51 8.93
CA ASP A 84 -5.53 -8.36 7.74
C ASP A 84 -5.38 -7.56 6.43
N SER A 85 -5.71 -6.25 6.44
CA SER A 85 -5.64 -5.35 5.27
C SER A 85 -4.38 -4.47 5.22
N GLU A 86 -3.45 -4.60 6.17
CA GLU A 86 -2.26 -3.76 6.22
C GLU A 86 -1.26 -4.07 5.09
N ASN A 87 -0.59 -3.02 4.59
CA ASN A 87 0.52 -3.09 3.62
C ASN A 87 0.20 -3.81 2.29
N LEU A 88 -1.06 -3.90 1.89
CA LEU A 88 -1.46 -4.57 0.66
C LEU A 88 -1.12 -3.76 -0.60
N THR A 89 -1.03 -2.43 -0.50
CA THR A 89 -0.72 -1.57 -1.64
C THR A 89 0.65 -1.87 -2.26
N ASP A 90 1.63 -2.29 -1.44
CA ASP A 90 2.98 -2.60 -1.92
C ASP A 90 3.02 -3.84 -2.81
N LEU A 91 2.06 -4.77 -2.67
CA LEU A 91 1.99 -5.95 -3.51
C LEU A 91 1.70 -5.59 -4.97
N ILE A 92 0.68 -4.76 -5.22
CA ILE A 92 0.33 -4.34 -6.59
C ILE A 92 1.29 -3.29 -7.16
N ARG A 93 1.97 -2.52 -6.30
CA ARG A 93 3.10 -1.68 -6.75
C ARG A 93 4.23 -2.54 -7.36
N GLY A 94 4.38 -3.80 -6.92
CA GLY A 94 5.37 -4.75 -7.46
C GLY A 94 5.16 -5.14 -8.93
N ILE A 95 3.99 -4.89 -9.53
CA ILE A 95 3.70 -5.18 -10.95
C ILE A 95 4.61 -4.31 -11.82
N ASN A 96 5.30 -4.92 -12.80
CA ASN A 96 6.37 -4.25 -13.56
C ASN A 96 5.95 -2.94 -14.21
N THR A 97 4.79 -2.93 -14.90
CA THR A 97 4.28 -1.76 -15.63
C THR A 97 3.67 -0.69 -14.73
N VAL A 98 3.30 -1.03 -13.49
CA VAL A 98 2.59 -0.13 -12.58
C VAL A 98 3.53 0.91 -12.00
N GLU A 99 3.17 2.18 -12.15
CA GLU A 99 3.84 3.33 -11.56
C GLU A 99 3.13 3.82 -10.29
N VAL A 100 1.79 3.77 -10.29
CA VAL A 100 0.96 4.17 -9.16
C VAL A 100 0.06 3.00 -8.73
N ALA A 101 0.15 2.65 -7.46
CA ALA A 101 -0.72 1.66 -6.83
C ALA A 101 -1.66 2.35 -5.84
N VAL A 102 -2.94 2.03 -5.89
CA VAL A 102 -3.97 2.61 -5.03
C VAL A 102 -4.78 1.50 -4.36
N PHE A 103 -4.93 1.60 -3.06
CA PHE A 103 -5.81 0.74 -2.30
C PHE A 103 -6.89 1.59 -1.63
N PHE A 104 -8.14 1.31 -1.98
CA PHE A 104 -9.33 1.92 -1.38
C PHE A 104 -9.91 0.95 -0.36
N GLU A 105 -10.03 1.39 0.87
CA GLU A 105 -10.59 0.59 1.95
C GLU A 105 -11.72 1.34 2.63
N GLU A 106 -12.91 0.79 2.60
CA GLU A 106 -14.02 1.31 3.38
C GLU A 106 -13.81 0.97 4.87
N LEU A 107 -13.56 2.00 5.70
CA LEU A 107 -13.33 1.84 7.14
C LEU A 107 -14.62 1.62 7.91
N LYS A 108 -15.68 2.26 7.45
CA LYS A 108 -17.11 2.11 7.80
C LYS A 108 -17.89 2.60 6.60
N TYR A 109 -19.18 2.30 6.54
CA TYR A 109 -20.02 2.76 5.44
C TYR A 109 -19.86 4.25 5.18
N ASP A 110 -19.70 4.63 3.91
CA ASP A 110 -19.48 6.00 3.44
C ASP A 110 -18.23 6.70 4.03
N TYR A 111 -17.21 5.92 4.44
CA TYR A 111 -15.93 6.49 4.89
C TYR A 111 -14.74 5.66 4.43
N VAL A 112 -13.96 6.21 3.52
CA VAL A 112 -12.94 5.52 2.76
C VAL A 112 -11.55 5.97 3.15
N ARG A 113 -10.67 5.00 3.39
CA ARG A 113 -9.21 5.19 3.45
C ARG A 113 -8.62 4.94 2.06
N ILE A 114 -7.85 5.89 1.57
CA ILE A 114 -7.09 5.80 0.32
C ILE A 114 -5.62 5.63 0.71
N SER A 115 -4.98 4.59 0.22
CA SER A 115 -3.55 4.35 0.41
C SER A 115 -2.87 4.29 -0.95
N MET A 116 -1.89 5.16 -1.17
CA MET A 116 -1.20 5.27 -2.45
C MET A 116 0.29 4.98 -2.32
N ARG A 117 0.84 4.38 -3.36
CA ARG A 117 2.27 4.17 -3.54
C ARG A 117 2.67 4.56 -4.95
N SER A 118 3.84 5.16 -5.09
CA SER A 118 4.49 5.41 -6.38
C SER A 118 5.85 4.71 -6.43
N LYS A 119 6.29 4.35 -7.62
CA LYS A 119 7.67 3.85 -7.84
C LYS A 119 8.68 4.98 -8.04
N ASN A 120 8.23 6.09 -8.64
CA ASN A 120 9.11 7.15 -9.07
C ASN A 120 8.45 8.52 -8.87
N THR A 121 9.08 9.37 -8.08
CA THR A 121 8.60 10.73 -7.80
C THR A 121 8.57 11.63 -9.05
N ASN A 122 9.42 11.36 -10.05
CA ASN A 122 9.41 12.09 -11.31
C ASN A 122 8.21 11.73 -12.19
N VAL A 123 7.58 10.58 -11.94
CA VAL A 123 6.36 10.16 -12.64
C VAL A 123 5.13 10.60 -11.85
N ALA A 124 5.08 10.27 -10.57
CA ALA A 124 3.94 10.59 -9.72
C ALA A 124 4.36 10.88 -8.28
N ASP A 125 4.09 12.08 -7.81
CA ASP A 125 4.16 12.46 -6.40
C ASP A 125 2.79 12.20 -5.75
N VAL A 126 2.64 11.04 -5.10
CA VAL A 126 1.35 10.66 -4.48
C VAL A 126 0.99 11.51 -3.27
N SER A 127 1.91 12.30 -2.70
CA SER A 127 1.58 13.24 -1.64
C SER A 127 0.73 14.39 -2.15
N LYS A 128 1.04 14.90 -3.35
CA LYS A 128 0.27 15.94 -4.03
C LYS A 128 -1.12 15.43 -4.44
N ILE A 129 -1.20 14.19 -4.91
CA ILE A 129 -2.47 13.57 -5.24
C ILE A 129 -3.34 13.46 -3.99
N CYS A 130 -2.82 12.88 -2.91
CA CYS A 130 -3.56 12.71 -1.66
C CYS A 130 -3.98 14.05 -1.03
N ALA A 131 -3.20 15.12 -1.20
CA ALA A 131 -3.55 16.46 -0.70
C ALA A 131 -4.87 16.98 -1.30
N ASN A 132 -5.19 16.66 -2.56
CA ASN A 132 -6.46 17.04 -3.19
C ASN A 132 -7.68 16.30 -2.56
N PHE A 133 -7.43 15.22 -1.84
CA PHE A 133 -8.45 14.43 -1.15
C PHE A 133 -8.35 14.55 0.38
N GLY A 134 -7.75 15.64 0.87
CA GLY A 134 -7.64 15.93 2.31
C GLY A 134 -6.62 15.06 3.06
N GLY A 135 -5.65 14.50 2.34
CA GLY A 135 -4.58 13.67 2.88
C GLY A 135 -3.18 14.25 2.70
N GLY A 136 -2.18 13.38 2.73
CA GLY A 136 -0.76 13.72 2.56
C GLY A 136 0.14 12.56 2.93
N GLY A 137 1.43 12.84 3.01
CA GLY A 137 2.47 11.85 3.33
C GLY A 137 3.76 12.11 2.57
N HIS A 138 4.49 11.05 2.26
CA HIS A 138 5.71 11.14 1.46
C HIS A 138 5.41 11.03 -0.04
N PRO A 139 6.24 11.59 -0.93
CA PRO A 139 6.05 11.53 -2.37
C PRO A 139 5.85 10.12 -2.95
N LEU A 140 6.46 9.09 -2.34
CA LEU A 140 6.33 7.69 -2.76
C LEU A 140 5.29 6.90 -1.97
N ALA A 141 4.76 7.42 -0.84
CA ALA A 141 3.85 6.72 0.05
C ALA A 141 2.96 7.69 0.81
N SER A 142 1.71 7.81 0.41
CA SER A 142 0.76 8.76 0.99
C SER A 142 -0.62 8.13 1.17
N GLY A 143 -1.46 8.81 1.91
CA GLY A 143 -2.84 8.40 2.12
C GLY A 143 -3.78 9.56 2.38
N ALA A 144 -5.06 9.30 2.20
CA ALA A 144 -6.14 10.21 2.51
C ALA A 144 -7.30 9.47 3.18
N LYS A 145 -8.20 10.21 3.81
CA LYS A 145 -9.48 9.68 4.30
C LYS A 145 -10.58 10.64 3.87
N THR A 146 -11.59 10.12 3.23
CA THR A 146 -12.69 10.93 2.72
C THR A 146 -14.04 10.27 2.97
N LYS A 147 -15.10 11.07 2.96
CA LYS A 147 -16.48 10.57 3.02
C LYS A 147 -16.96 10.24 1.61
N GLY A 148 -17.75 9.20 1.48
CA GLY A 148 -18.41 8.80 0.25
C GLY A 148 -18.42 7.29 0.05
N ASP A 149 -19.20 6.85 -0.90
CA ASP A 149 -19.24 5.47 -1.38
C ASP A 149 -17.87 5.08 -1.94
N VAL A 150 -17.37 3.90 -1.58
CA VAL A 150 -15.99 3.48 -1.90
C VAL A 150 -15.75 3.37 -3.41
N PHE A 151 -16.76 2.97 -4.20
CA PHE A 151 -16.64 2.82 -5.64
C PHE A 151 -16.62 4.19 -6.34
N LYS A 152 -17.46 5.13 -5.89
CA LYS A 152 -17.47 6.51 -6.41
C LYS A 152 -16.17 7.23 -6.08
N VAL A 153 -15.69 7.10 -4.86
CA VAL A 153 -14.38 7.66 -4.44
C VAL A 153 -13.25 7.08 -5.27
N ALA A 154 -13.28 5.77 -5.54
CA ALA A 154 -12.27 5.12 -6.36
C ALA A 154 -12.30 5.66 -7.80
N ASP A 155 -13.46 5.77 -8.41
CA ASP A 155 -13.61 6.29 -9.78
C ASP A 155 -13.15 7.76 -9.89
N GLU A 156 -13.45 8.60 -8.89
CA GLU A 156 -13.01 10.00 -8.84
C GLU A 156 -11.50 10.10 -8.75
N VAL A 157 -10.89 9.37 -7.81
CA VAL A 157 -9.44 9.38 -7.58
C VAL A 157 -8.68 8.83 -8.79
N LEU A 158 -9.12 7.71 -9.35
CA LEU A 158 -8.47 7.10 -10.52
C LEU A 158 -8.57 7.99 -11.74
N SER A 159 -9.72 8.63 -11.98
CA SER A 159 -9.90 9.60 -13.04
C SER A 159 -9.04 10.85 -12.85
N TYR A 160 -8.83 11.29 -11.59
CA TYR A 160 -7.92 12.38 -11.30
C TYR A 160 -6.48 12.02 -11.64
N ILE A 161 -6.00 10.82 -11.23
CA ILE A 161 -4.64 10.36 -11.53
C ILE A 161 -4.42 10.24 -13.04
N ASP A 162 -5.35 9.63 -13.77
CA ASP A 162 -5.25 9.41 -15.21
C ASP A 162 -5.12 10.74 -15.97
N ARG A 163 -5.90 11.75 -15.60
CA ARG A 163 -5.88 13.09 -16.24
C ARG A 163 -4.66 13.95 -15.89
N THR A 164 -4.07 13.76 -14.70
CA THR A 164 -3.03 14.67 -14.20
C THR A 164 -1.63 14.11 -14.32
N ILE A 165 -1.50 12.78 -14.46
CA ILE A 165 -0.20 12.09 -14.47
C ILE A 165 0.07 11.41 -15.81
N PHE A 166 -0.95 10.87 -16.45
CA PHE A 166 -0.85 10.08 -17.68
C PHE A 166 -1.72 10.61 -18.79
#